data_2890bc2a5bdd4bb6d2765b18b2fcf251
#
_entry.id   2890bc2a5bdd4bb6d2765b18b2fcf251
#
_cell.length_a   1.000
_cell.length_b   1.000
_cell.length_c   1.000
_cell.angle_alpha   90.00
_cell.angle_beta   90.00
_cell.angle_gamma   90.00
#
_symmetry.space_group_name_H-M   'P 1'
#
loop_
_entity.id
_entity.type
_entity.pdbx_description
1 polymer ?
#
loop_
_entity_poly.entity_id
_entity_poly.type
_entity_poly.pdbx_seq_one_letter_code
_entity_poly.pdbx_strand_id
1 'polypeptide(L)'
;MLPYEIVIPNTLFEEELLKFSEQEKSSLLDDGLKVLDLPGAGVRRAIKIEADFPDLSIHDCFAFALAESIQNSILLTGDGLLRTVASKHQIEVHGVLWAIDEIHKAETAKVSELLDALKLFESDPTIFRLPSRELKAFIRRYTPLVTKK
;
A
#
# COMPACT_ATOMS: atom_id res chain seq x y z
N MET A 1 7.85 -5.95 -15.12
CA MET A 1 8.26 -5.04 -14.03
C MET A 1 7.24 -3.92 -13.90
N LEU A 2 6.84 -3.59 -12.68
CA LEU A 2 5.92 -2.47 -12.46
C LEU A 2 6.59 -1.14 -12.86
N PRO A 3 5.83 -0.20 -13.46
CA PRO A 3 6.37 1.11 -13.83
C PRO A 3 6.50 2.06 -12.64
N TYR A 4 6.59 1.53 -11.44
CA TYR A 4 6.64 2.28 -10.19
C TYR A 4 7.85 1.87 -9.37
N GLU A 5 8.47 2.86 -8.74
CA GLU A 5 9.43 2.64 -7.68
C GLU A 5 8.66 2.55 -6.37
N ILE A 6 8.82 1.44 -5.64
CA ILE A 6 8.09 1.20 -4.40
C ILE A 6 8.99 1.56 -3.23
N VAL A 7 8.52 2.48 -2.39
CA VAL A 7 9.29 2.97 -1.25
C VAL A 7 8.47 2.84 0.03
N ILE A 8 9.15 2.66 1.15
CA ILE A 8 8.55 2.59 2.47
C ILE A 8 9.42 3.39 3.45
N PRO A 9 8.81 4.16 4.37
CA PRO A 9 9.58 4.80 5.43
C PRO A 9 10.26 3.75 6.31
N ASN A 10 11.49 4.04 6.74
CA ASN A 10 12.28 3.14 7.58
C ASN A 10 11.53 2.73 8.85
N THR A 11 10.83 3.64 9.50
CA THR A 11 10.04 3.36 10.70
C THR A 11 8.95 2.32 10.46
N LEU A 12 8.26 2.37 9.31
CA LEU A 12 7.26 1.38 8.96
C LEU A 12 7.90 0.02 8.67
N PHE A 13 9.01 0.02 7.94
CA PHE A 13 9.73 -1.21 7.61
C PHE A 13 10.19 -1.95 8.87
N GLU A 14 10.72 -1.21 9.86
CA GLU A 14 11.24 -1.80 11.09
C GLU A 14 10.13 -2.13 12.10
N GLU A 15 9.09 -1.31 12.20
CA GLU A 15 8.11 -1.40 13.28
C GLU A 15 6.78 -2.03 12.90
N GLU A 16 6.36 -1.93 11.63
CA GLU A 16 5.09 -2.52 11.18
C GLU A 16 5.25 -3.89 10.53
N LEU A 17 6.41 -4.21 9.96
CA LEU A 17 6.66 -5.51 9.35
C LEU A 17 7.19 -6.53 10.38
N LEU A 18 6.68 -6.47 11.60
CA LEU A 18 7.11 -7.34 12.70
C LEU A 18 6.82 -8.83 12.48
N LYS A 19 5.79 -9.13 11.69
CA LYS A 19 5.42 -10.51 11.35
C LYS A 19 6.27 -11.10 10.23
N PHE A 20 7.01 -10.26 9.52
CA PHE A 20 7.92 -10.72 8.48
C PHE A 20 9.24 -11.16 9.11
N SER A 21 9.74 -12.32 8.66
CA SER A 21 11.08 -12.77 9.03
C SER A 21 12.13 -11.87 8.40
N GLU A 22 13.36 -11.91 8.91
CA GLU A 22 14.48 -11.18 8.29
C GLU A 22 14.72 -11.64 6.85
N GLN A 23 14.49 -12.92 6.56
CA GLN A 23 14.59 -13.46 5.21
C GLN A 23 13.52 -12.90 4.28
N GLU A 24 12.27 -12.78 4.75
CA GLU A 24 11.19 -12.16 3.99
C GLU A 24 11.45 -10.69 3.72
N LYS A 25 11.94 -9.94 4.72
CA LYS A 25 12.35 -8.54 4.55
C LYS A 25 13.48 -8.40 3.54
N SER A 26 14.49 -9.27 3.62
CA SER A 26 15.59 -9.29 2.66
C SER A 26 15.09 -9.54 1.23
N SER A 27 14.14 -10.46 1.06
CA SER A 27 13.50 -10.72 -0.23
C SER A 27 12.81 -9.50 -0.81
N LEU A 28 12.11 -8.72 0.02
CA LEU A 28 11.44 -7.49 -0.43
C LEU A 28 12.47 -6.48 -0.96
N LEU A 29 13.61 -6.34 -0.26
CA LEU A 29 14.69 -5.45 -0.69
C LEU A 29 15.31 -5.93 -2.00
N ASP A 30 15.55 -7.22 -2.13
CA ASP A 30 16.09 -7.83 -3.35
C ASP A 30 15.15 -7.65 -4.54
N ASP A 31 13.84 -7.65 -4.30
CA ASP A 31 12.80 -7.43 -5.31
C ASP A 31 12.62 -5.95 -5.67
N GLY A 32 13.33 -5.05 -5.01
CA GLY A 32 13.38 -3.64 -5.38
C GLY A 32 12.68 -2.67 -4.43
N LEU A 33 12.14 -3.14 -3.30
CA LEU A 33 11.60 -2.23 -2.29
C LEU A 33 12.72 -1.35 -1.73
N LYS A 34 12.50 -0.04 -1.73
CA LYS A 34 13.45 0.92 -1.16
C LYS A 34 12.96 1.41 0.19
N VAL A 35 13.85 1.37 1.17
CA VAL A 35 13.59 1.89 2.51
C VAL A 35 14.22 3.28 2.61
N LEU A 36 13.41 4.28 2.90
CA LEU A 36 13.85 5.67 2.95
C LEU A 36 13.69 6.23 4.35
N ASP A 37 14.70 6.99 4.78
CA ASP A 37 14.63 7.76 6.02
C ASP A 37 13.97 9.12 5.75
N LEU A 38 13.10 9.54 6.66
CA LEU A 38 12.59 10.91 6.61
C LEU A 38 13.65 11.86 7.16
N PRO A 39 14.00 12.93 6.41
CA PRO A 39 14.82 14.00 6.97
C PRO A 39 14.06 14.71 8.10
N GLY A 40 14.79 15.49 8.92
CA GLY A 40 14.20 16.18 10.07
C GLY A 40 12.97 17.01 9.74
N ALA A 41 12.94 17.65 8.58
CA ALA A 41 11.76 18.40 8.11
C ALA A 41 10.55 17.47 7.90
N GLY A 42 10.77 16.27 7.38
CA GLY A 42 9.72 15.26 7.20
C GLY A 42 9.19 14.73 8.52
N VAL A 43 10.07 14.50 9.48
CA VAL A 43 9.66 14.08 10.84
C VAL A 43 8.81 15.16 11.50
N ARG A 44 9.22 16.43 11.41
CA ARG A 44 8.43 17.56 11.94
C ARG A 44 7.06 17.66 11.26
N ARG A 45 7.02 17.43 9.95
CA ARG A 45 5.76 17.41 9.20
C ARG A 45 4.83 16.29 9.68
N ALA A 46 5.37 15.09 9.90
CA ALA A 46 4.60 13.95 10.40
C ALA A 46 4.02 14.26 11.79
N ILE A 47 4.80 14.85 12.68
CA ILE A 47 4.34 15.24 14.02
C ILE A 47 3.21 16.27 13.93
N LYS A 48 3.31 17.23 13.02
CA LYS A 48 2.26 18.23 12.81
C LYS A 48 0.96 17.57 12.29
N ILE A 49 1.06 16.66 11.35
CA ILE A 49 -0.11 15.92 10.83
C ILE A 49 -0.75 15.10 11.95
N GLU A 50 0.03 14.44 12.80
CA GLU A 50 -0.50 13.71 13.95
C GLU A 50 -1.25 14.64 14.90
N ALA A 51 -0.72 15.83 15.15
CA ALA A 51 -1.37 16.82 16.01
C ALA A 51 -2.70 17.32 15.42
N ASP A 52 -2.74 17.52 14.10
CA ASP A 52 -3.94 18.00 13.40
C ASP A 52 -4.98 16.89 13.22
N PHE A 53 -4.55 15.62 13.13
CA PHE A 53 -5.39 14.45 12.91
C PHE A 53 -5.01 13.32 13.88
N PRO A 54 -5.39 13.46 15.18
CA PRO A 54 -4.92 12.52 16.21
C PRO A 54 -5.45 11.09 16.06
N ASP A 55 -6.44 10.86 15.19
CA ASP A 55 -6.90 9.52 14.86
C ASP A 55 -6.01 8.78 13.86
N LEU A 56 -5.05 9.47 13.23
CA LEU A 56 -4.02 8.82 12.43
C LEU A 56 -2.92 8.26 13.32
N SER A 57 -2.41 7.07 12.99
CA SER A 57 -1.21 6.57 13.65
C SER A 57 0.01 7.40 13.25
N ILE A 58 1.05 7.38 14.08
CA ILE A 58 2.30 8.06 13.72
C ILE A 58 2.92 7.47 12.45
N HIS A 59 2.75 6.16 12.23
CA HIS A 59 3.21 5.50 11.00
C HIS A 59 2.50 6.01 9.76
N ASP A 60 1.18 6.21 9.84
CA ASP A 60 0.41 6.85 8.76
C ASP A 60 0.93 8.25 8.47
N CYS A 61 1.27 9.00 9.50
CA CYS A 61 1.81 10.34 9.37
C CYS A 61 3.20 10.35 8.73
N PHE A 62 4.04 9.37 9.02
CA PHE A 62 5.32 9.20 8.33
C PHE A 62 5.14 8.87 6.84
N ALA A 63 4.21 7.96 6.53
CA ALA A 63 3.90 7.63 5.14
C ALA A 63 3.38 8.85 4.39
N PHE A 64 2.49 9.63 5.00
CA PHE A 64 1.99 10.87 4.44
C PHE A 64 3.13 11.86 4.17
N ALA A 65 3.98 12.11 5.16
CA ALA A 65 5.08 13.07 5.03
C ALA A 65 6.06 12.67 3.94
N LEU A 66 6.37 11.38 3.83
CA LEU A 66 7.22 10.88 2.76
C LEU A 66 6.58 11.09 1.39
N ALA A 67 5.30 10.72 1.24
CA ALA A 67 4.58 10.91 -0.02
C ALA A 67 4.52 12.40 -0.42
N GLU A 68 4.23 13.28 0.53
CA GLU A 68 4.18 14.72 0.29
C GLU A 68 5.53 15.27 -0.18
N SER A 69 6.63 14.71 0.32
CA SER A 69 7.99 15.16 -0.01
C SER A 69 8.48 14.71 -1.38
N ILE A 70 7.82 13.73 -2.00
CA ILE A 70 8.22 13.18 -3.30
C ILE A 70 7.22 13.61 -4.35
N GLN A 71 7.69 14.37 -5.34
CA GLN A 71 6.83 14.85 -6.42
C GLN A 71 6.28 13.68 -7.24
N ASN A 72 5.00 13.75 -7.60
CA ASN A 72 4.30 12.73 -8.38
C ASN A 72 4.23 11.36 -7.69
N SER A 73 4.33 11.32 -6.37
CA SER A 73 4.19 10.08 -5.62
C SER A 73 2.72 9.64 -5.54
N ILE A 74 2.54 8.35 -5.28
CA ILE A 74 1.26 7.75 -4.99
C ILE A 74 1.35 7.15 -3.59
N LEU A 75 0.40 7.51 -2.72
CA LEU A 75 0.30 6.92 -1.40
C LEU A 75 -0.63 5.71 -1.48
N LEU A 76 -0.08 4.53 -1.16
CA LEU A 76 -0.86 3.30 -1.13
C LEU A 76 -1.30 3.02 0.30
N THR A 77 -2.60 3.08 0.56
CA THR A 77 -3.15 2.83 1.90
C THR A 77 -4.59 2.34 1.86
N GLY A 78 -4.94 1.52 2.85
CA GLY A 78 -6.32 1.10 3.10
C GLY A 78 -7.03 1.96 4.14
N ASP A 79 -6.34 2.88 4.81
CA ASP A 79 -6.93 3.71 5.85
C ASP A 79 -7.76 4.86 5.26
N GLY A 80 -9.06 4.90 5.61
CA GLY A 80 -9.98 5.90 5.06
C GLY A 80 -9.68 7.34 5.46
N LEU A 81 -9.25 7.55 6.69
CA LEU A 81 -8.89 8.91 7.16
C LEU A 81 -7.61 9.39 6.47
N LEU A 82 -6.59 8.53 6.39
CA LEU A 82 -5.35 8.88 5.71
C LEU A 82 -5.60 9.21 4.23
N ARG A 83 -6.47 8.44 3.57
CA ARG A 83 -6.87 8.71 2.17
C ARG A 83 -7.51 10.09 2.04
N THR A 84 -8.42 10.44 2.95
CA THR A 84 -9.09 11.74 2.95
C THR A 84 -8.10 12.87 3.16
N VAL A 85 -7.23 12.76 4.15
CA VAL A 85 -6.23 13.78 4.47
C VAL A 85 -5.25 13.96 3.31
N ALA A 86 -4.74 12.87 2.75
CA ALA A 86 -3.81 12.93 1.64
C ALA A 86 -4.44 13.55 0.40
N SER A 87 -5.68 13.20 0.09
CA SER A 87 -6.41 13.78 -1.05
C SER A 87 -6.60 15.28 -0.91
N LYS A 88 -6.88 15.76 0.30
CA LYS A 88 -6.99 17.21 0.58
C LYS A 88 -5.68 17.96 0.37
N HIS A 89 -4.56 17.27 0.49
CA HIS A 89 -3.23 17.82 0.25
C HIS A 89 -2.72 17.53 -1.16
N GLN A 90 -3.63 17.10 -2.06
CA GLN A 90 -3.32 16.87 -3.49
C GLN A 90 -2.31 15.74 -3.70
N ILE A 91 -2.25 14.77 -2.79
CA ILE A 91 -1.49 13.53 -2.95
C ILE A 91 -2.40 12.49 -3.59
N GLU A 92 -1.94 11.89 -4.67
CA GLU A 92 -2.67 10.77 -5.31
C GLU A 92 -2.67 9.58 -4.36
N VAL A 93 -3.85 8.99 -4.12
CA VAL A 93 -4.03 7.90 -3.15
C VAL A 93 -4.77 6.75 -3.82
N HIS A 94 -4.27 5.54 -3.60
CA HIS A 94 -4.92 4.31 -4.06
C HIS A 94 -4.86 3.23 -2.99
N GLY A 95 -5.72 2.23 -3.11
CA GLY A 95 -5.75 1.06 -2.25
C GLY A 95 -5.15 -0.18 -2.92
N VAL A 96 -5.16 -1.30 -2.19
CA VAL A 96 -4.57 -2.56 -2.66
C VAL A 96 -5.26 -3.11 -3.91
N LEU A 97 -6.56 -2.87 -4.09
CA LEU A 97 -7.29 -3.34 -5.27
C LEU A 97 -6.78 -2.64 -6.55
N TRP A 98 -6.49 -1.35 -6.45
CA TRP A 98 -5.84 -0.64 -7.56
C TRP A 98 -4.46 -1.25 -7.87
N ALA A 99 -3.69 -1.61 -6.84
CA ALA A 99 -2.39 -2.25 -7.04
C ALA A 99 -2.52 -3.60 -7.77
N ILE A 100 -3.55 -4.39 -7.46
CA ILE A 100 -3.84 -5.63 -8.18
C ILE A 100 -4.05 -5.35 -9.68
N ASP A 101 -4.85 -4.35 -10.02
CA ASP A 101 -5.06 -3.97 -11.43
C ASP A 101 -3.77 -3.51 -12.12
N GLU A 102 -2.92 -2.76 -11.43
CA GLU A 102 -1.65 -2.31 -11.98
C GLU A 102 -0.68 -3.48 -12.24
N ILE A 103 -0.64 -4.44 -11.32
CA ILE A 103 0.14 -5.67 -11.49
C ILE A 103 -0.37 -6.47 -12.70
N HIS A 104 -1.69 -6.55 -12.85
CA HIS A 104 -2.31 -7.23 -13.99
C HIS A 104 -1.95 -6.53 -15.32
N LYS A 105 -2.08 -5.21 -15.38
CA LYS A 105 -1.71 -4.42 -16.57
C LYS A 105 -0.24 -4.58 -16.96
N ALA A 106 0.64 -4.66 -15.97
CA ALA A 106 2.07 -4.82 -16.18
C ALA A 106 2.48 -6.26 -16.48
N GLU A 107 1.55 -7.21 -16.37
CA GLU A 107 1.77 -8.64 -16.61
C GLU A 107 2.94 -9.21 -15.78
N THR A 108 3.14 -8.69 -14.56
CA THR A 108 4.24 -9.11 -13.68
C THR A 108 3.88 -10.28 -12.78
N ALA A 109 2.60 -10.65 -12.72
CA ALA A 109 2.12 -11.83 -12.00
C ALA A 109 1.06 -12.54 -12.82
N LYS A 110 0.91 -13.86 -12.60
CA LYS A 110 -0.13 -14.63 -13.25
C LYS A 110 -1.50 -14.25 -12.71
N VAL A 111 -2.52 -14.25 -13.56
CA VAL A 111 -3.89 -13.95 -13.16
C VAL A 111 -4.36 -14.87 -12.03
N SER A 112 -3.94 -16.16 -12.04
CA SER A 112 -4.25 -17.10 -10.98
C SER A 112 -3.68 -16.67 -9.62
N GLU A 113 -2.48 -16.11 -9.61
CA GLU A 113 -1.85 -15.59 -8.38
C GLU A 113 -2.60 -14.37 -7.85
N LEU A 114 -3.04 -13.48 -8.74
CA LEU A 114 -3.85 -12.31 -8.36
C LEU A 114 -5.20 -12.73 -7.80
N LEU A 115 -5.85 -13.71 -8.41
CA LEU A 115 -7.12 -14.24 -7.93
C LEU A 115 -6.96 -14.91 -6.57
N ASP A 116 -5.87 -15.67 -6.35
CA ASP A 116 -5.57 -16.27 -5.04
C ASP A 116 -5.38 -15.21 -3.96
N ALA A 117 -4.70 -14.11 -4.28
CA ALA A 117 -4.54 -12.98 -3.36
C ALA A 117 -5.89 -12.35 -3.01
N LEU A 118 -6.76 -12.11 -4.00
CA LEU A 118 -8.09 -11.56 -3.78
C LEU A 118 -8.94 -12.47 -2.88
N LYS A 119 -8.87 -13.77 -3.08
CA LYS A 119 -9.58 -14.75 -2.24
C LYS A 119 -9.04 -14.77 -0.82
N LEU A 120 -7.72 -14.60 -0.65
CA LEU A 120 -7.11 -14.47 0.65
C LEU A 120 -7.61 -13.23 1.39
N PHE A 121 -7.72 -12.10 0.70
CA PHE A 121 -8.29 -10.87 1.27
C PHE A 121 -9.74 -11.07 1.72
N GLU A 122 -10.52 -11.81 0.95
CA GLU A 122 -11.93 -12.12 1.30
C GLU A 122 -12.02 -13.04 2.51
N SER A 123 -11.07 -13.98 2.66
CA SER A 123 -11.08 -14.97 3.74
C SER A 123 -10.81 -14.38 5.13
N ASP A 124 -10.17 -13.21 5.21
CA ASP A 124 -9.86 -12.56 6.50
C ASP A 124 -10.18 -11.07 6.47
N PRO A 125 -11.47 -10.71 6.55
CA PRO A 125 -11.91 -9.30 6.50
C PRO A 125 -11.45 -8.48 7.70
N THR A 126 -11.04 -9.12 8.81
CA THR A 126 -10.56 -8.40 9.99
C THR A 126 -9.15 -7.86 9.80
N ILE A 127 -8.33 -8.54 9.00
CA ILE A 127 -6.95 -8.13 8.71
C ILE A 127 -6.92 -7.17 7.53
N PHE A 128 -7.60 -7.51 6.43
CA PHE A 128 -7.48 -6.76 5.19
C PHE A 128 -8.44 -5.58 5.07
N ARG A 129 -9.55 -5.59 5.79
CA ARG A 129 -10.54 -4.49 5.89
C ARG A 129 -10.93 -3.85 4.54
N LEU A 130 -11.05 -4.67 3.51
CA LEU A 130 -11.43 -4.19 2.18
C LEU A 130 -12.95 -4.13 2.07
N PRO A 131 -13.50 -3.15 1.30
CA PRO A 131 -14.92 -3.10 1.04
C PRO A 131 -15.40 -4.38 0.35
N SER A 132 -16.30 -5.11 1.01
CA SER A 132 -16.76 -6.43 0.56
C SER A 132 -17.33 -6.41 -0.87
N ARG A 133 -18.09 -5.38 -1.20
CA ARG A 133 -18.72 -5.23 -2.52
C ARG A 133 -17.69 -5.11 -3.63
N GLU A 134 -16.68 -4.27 -3.42
CA GLU A 134 -15.63 -4.03 -4.40
C GLU A 134 -14.72 -5.25 -4.54
N LEU A 135 -14.37 -5.88 -3.43
CA LEU A 135 -13.56 -7.10 -3.43
C LEU A 135 -14.26 -8.22 -4.21
N LYS A 136 -15.55 -8.43 -3.97
CA LYS A 136 -16.34 -9.44 -4.70
C LYS A 136 -16.43 -9.11 -6.18
N ALA A 137 -16.53 -7.83 -6.55
CA ALA A 137 -16.55 -7.41 -7.94
C ALA A 137 -15.22 -7.74 -8.63
N PHE A 138 -14.09 -7.52 -7.96
CA PHE A 138 -12.76 -7.89 -8.46
C PHE A 138 -12.64 -9.40 -8.66
N ILE A 139 -13.06 -10.19 -7.68
CA ILE A 139 -13.03 -11.66 -7.78
C ILE A 139 -13.86 -12.12 -8.98
N ARG A 140 -15.06 -11.58 -9.16
CA ARG A 140 -15.93 -11.91 -10.31
C ARG A 140 -15.27 -11.55 -11.64
N ARG A 141 -14.55 -10.44 -11.68
CA ARG A 141 -13.86 -9.99 -12.90
C ARG A 141 -12.66 -10.86 -13.24
N TYR A 142 -11.88 -11.27 -12.23
CA TYR A 142 -10.66 -12.05 -12.44
C TYR A 142 -10.91 -13.55 -12.63
N THR A 143 -11.98 -14.11 -12.06
CA THR A 143 -12.28 -15.56 -12.15
C THR A 143 -12.31 -16.08 -13.60
N PRO A 144 -13.04 -15.45 -14.54
CA PRO A 144 -13.06 -15.95 -15.92
C PRO A 144 -11.72 -15.85 -16.65
N LEU A 145 -10.84 -14.93 -16.22
CA LEU A 145 -9.54 -14.75 -16.86
C LEU A 145 -8.60 -15.93 -16.61
N VAL A 146 -8.76 -16.63 -15.48
CA VAL A 146 -7.97 -17.83 -15.16
C VAL A 146 -8.38 -19.02 -16.00
N THR A 147 -9.67 -19.13 -16.34
CA THR A 147 -10.23 -20.27 -17.07
C THR A 147 -10.10 -20.18 -18.58
N LYS A 148 -9.63 -19.05 -19.12
CA LYS A 148 -9.47 -18.79 -20.56
C LYS A 148 -8.12 -19.22 -21.13
N LYS A 149 -7.49 -20.20 -20.55
CA LYS A 149 -6.25 -20.77 -21.12
C LYS A 149 -6.55 -21.88 -22.10
#